data_5bd0c2f91c562be4f2cc8354c1eb48fc
#
_entry.id   5bd0c2f91c562be4f2cc8354c1eb48fc
#
_cell.length_a   1.000
_cell.length_b   1.000
_cell.length_c   1.000
_cell.angle_alpha   90.00
_cell.angle_beta   90.00
_cell.angle_gamma   90.00
#
_symmetry.space_group_name_H-M   'P 1'
#
loop_
_entity.id
_entity.type
_entity.pdbx_description
1 polymer ?
#
loop_
_entity_poly.entity_id
_entity_poly.type
_entity_poly.pdbx_seq_one_letter_code
_entity_poly.pdbx_strand_id
1 'polypeptide(L)'
;GHYYRGREGKMHRWYTRDWMQYLAVKDNYHTGYPDVNATTYQTQVSAVHDALEAAVQRQLMSDVPYGVLLSGGLDSSVISAIAKKYAGKRIETDNKADAWWPQLHSFAVGLKGAPDLIKAREVAQYIGTIHHEINYTIQEGLDAIRDVIYFIETYDVTTVRASTPMYLLARVIKSMGIKMVLSGEGADEVFGGYLYFHKAPTPQAFHEETVRKLSKLYLYDCLRANKSLACLLYTSDAADE
;
A
#
# COMPACT_ATOMS: atom_id res chain seq x y z
N GLY A 1 9.51 2.87 -16.05
CA GLY A 1 9.58 3.91 -17.06
C GLY A 1 10.29 3.49 -18.33
N HIS A 2 10.18 2.20 -18.75
CA HIS A 2 10.77 1.71 -20.01
C HIS A 2 9.69 1.02 -20.84
N TYR A 3 9.89 1.05 -22.18
CA TYR A 3 9.15 0.23 -23.12
C TYR A 3 10.13 -0.48 -24.06
N TYR A 4 9.74 -1.65 -24.54
CA TYR A 4 10.54 -2.44 -25.47
C TYR A 4 9.98 -2.31 -26.89
N ARG A 5 10.85 -1.97 -27.84
CA ARG A 5 10.49 -1.98 -29.27
C ARG A 5 11.02 -3.27 -29.90
N GLY A 6 10.11 -4.19 -30.21
CA GLY A 6 10.48 -5.49 -30.80
C GLY A 6 11.25 -5.39 -32.12
N ARG A 7 10.93 -4.40 -32.95
CA ARG A 7 11.65 -4.16 -34.24
C ARG A 7 13.10 -3.71 -34.04
N GLU A 8 13.40 -3.04 -32.95
CA GLU A 8 14.74 -2.49 -32.64
C GLU A 8 15.53 -3.40 -31.69
N GLY A 9 14.86 -4.35 -31.05
CA GLY A 9 15.47 -5.22 -30.04
C GLY A 9 16.00 -4.47 -28.82
N LYS A 10 15.46 -3.28 -28.52
CA LYS A 10 15.98 -2.39 -27.48
C LYS A 10 14.91 -1.92 -26.51
N MET A 11 15.37 -1.70 -25.27
CA MET A 11 14.61 -1.00 -24.22
C MET A 11 14.82 0.49 -24.34
N HIS A 12 13.73 1.24 -24.36
CA HIS A 12 13.74 2.70 -24.37
C HIS A 12 13.19 3.23 -23.08
N ARG A 13 13.95 4.10 -22.40
CA ARG A 13 13.46 4.81 -21.23
C ARG A 13 12.63 5.99 -21.68
N TRP A 14 11.35 6.03 -21.28
CA TRP A 14 10.46 7.14 -21.62
C TRP A 14 10.10 8.01 -20.40
N TYR A 15 10.39 7.50 -19.19
CA TYR A 15 10.04 8.18 -17.96
C TYR A 15 11.13 8.02 -16.91
N THR A 16 11.55 9.12 -16.33
CA THR A 16 12.53 9.18 -15.24
C THR A 16 11.99 10.14 -14.18
N ARG A 17 12.01 9.74 -12.92
CA ARG A 17 11.75 10.63 -11.80
C ARG A 17 13.03 11.35 -11.41
N ASP A 18 12.90 12.62 -11.02
CA ASP A 18 14.05 13.44 -10.62
C ASP A 18 14.80 12.84 -9.42
N TRP A 19 14.07 12.27 -8.46
CA TRP A 19 14.65 11.63 -7.29
C TRP A 19 15.54 10.42 -7.63
N MET A 20 15.36 9.78 -8.79
CA MET A 20 16.23 8.67 -9.22
C MET A 20 17.68 9.12 -9.47
N GLN A 21 17.89 10.41 -9.68
CA GLN A 21 19.25 10.97 -9.83
C GLN A 21 19.94 11.11 -8.46
N TYR A 22 19.17 11.28 -7.39
CA TYR A 22 19.69 11.40 -6.03
C TYR A 22 20.06 10.07 -5.38
N LEU A 23 19.67 8.93 -5.95
CA LEU A 23 20.07 7.61 -5.48
C LEU A 23 21.59 7.37 -5.57
N ALA A 24 22.32 8.19 -6.31
CA ALA A 24 23.77 8.13 -6.44
C ALA A 24 24.52 9.00 -5.41
N VAL A 25 23.83 9.82 -4.63
CA VAL A 25 24.48 10.75 -3.67
C VAL A 25 24.71 10.00 -2.36
N LYS A 26 25.97 9.71 -2.07
CA LYS A 26 26.41 8.86 -0.95
C LYS A 26 26.56 9.55 0.41
N ASP A 27 26.29 10.85 0.53
CA ASP A 27 26.97 11.63 1.59
C ASP A 27 26.12 12.18 2.73
N ASN A 28 24.85 11.78 2.89
CA ASN A 28 24.00 12.34 3.96
C ASN A 28 23.32 11.30 4.85
N TYR A 29 24.07 10.30 5.32
CA TYR A 29 23.52 9.38 6.31
C TYR A 29 23.71 9.93 7.72
N HIS A 30 22.61 10.26 8.37
CA HIS A 30 22.61 10.58 9.79
C HIS A 30 22.73 9.28 10.61
N THR A 31 23.83 9.13 11.34
CA THR A 31 24.12 8.00 12.21
C THR A 31 23.52 8.20 13.61
N GLY A 32 22.22 8.30 13.72
CA GLY A 32 21.56 8.46 15.01
C GLY A 32 20.06 8.67 14.88
N TYR A 33 19.36 8.58 16.00
CA TYR A 33 17.96 9.00 16.03
C TYR A 33 17.88 10.49 15.74
N PRO A 34 16.98 10.93 14.82
CA PRO A 34 16.85 12.35 14.53
C PRO A 34 16.38 13.10 15.78
N ASP A 35 16.94 14.28 16.02
CA ASP A 35 16.36 15.20 16.98
C ASP A 35 15.01 15.69 16.44
N VAL A 36 13.93 15.18 17.02
CA VAL A 36 12.54 15.49 16.60
C VAL A 36 12.21 16.99 16.74
N ASN A 37 12.98 17.75 17.52
CA ASN A 37 12.82 19.19 17.69
C ASN A 37 13.65 20.00 16.70
N ALA A 38 14.56 19.36 15.96
CA ALA A 38 15.36 20.06 14.97
C ALA A 38 14.48 20.61 13.83
N THR A 39 14.71 21.85 13.44
CA THR A 39 13.98 22.51 12.33
C THR A 39 14.06 21.67 11.04
N THR A 40 15.21 21.07 10.77
CA THR A 40 15.40 20.20 9.62
C THR A 40 14.47 18.97 9.66
N TYR A 41 14.31 18.34 10.83
CA TYR A 41 13.41 17.20 11.00
C TYR A 41 11.95 17.61 10.74
N GLN A 42 11.51 18.71 11.35
CA GLN A 42 10.14 19.21 11.15
C GLN A 42 9.87 19.56 9.68
N THR A 43 10.84 20.15 8.98
CA THR A 43 10.73 20.41 7.53
C THR A 43 10.60 19.12 6.73
N GLN A 44 11.35 18.08 7.06
CA GLN A 44 11.25 16.77 6.39
C GLN A 44 9.89 16.10 6.65
N VAL A 45 9.40 16.14 7.88
CA VAL A 45 8.07 15.61 8.23
C VAL A 45 6.97 16.32 7.45
N SER A 46 7.02 17.65 7.38
CA SER A 46 6.07 18.43 6.58
C SER A 46 6.13 18.06 5.11
N ALA A 47 7.32 17.92 4.55
CA ALA A 47 7.49 17.53 3.14
C ALA A 47 6.90 16.13 2.84
N VAL A 48 7.09 15.16 3.73
CA VAL A 48 6.49 13.82 3.60
C VAL A 48 4.97 13.90 3.71
N HIS A 49 4.46 14.64 4.70
CA HIS A 49 3.03 14.86 4.87
C HIS A 49 2.39 15.42 3.58
N ASP A 50 2.94 16.52 3.06
CA ASP A 50 2.38 17.20 1.89
C ASP A 50 2.47 16.34 0.63
N ALA A 51 3.58 15.59 0.46
CA ALA A 51 3.76 14.69 -0.65
C ALA A 51 2.75 13.52 -0.61
N LEU A 52 2.52 12.94 0.58
CA LEU A 52 1.60 11.84 0.77
C LEU A 52 0.14 12.30 0.58
N GLU A 53 -0.21 13.45 1.14
CA GLU A 53 -1.53 14.05 0.96
C GLU A 53 -1.82 14.32 -0.52
N ALA A 54 -0.88 14.93 -1.23
CA ALA A 54 -1.00 15.18 -2.67
C ALA A 54 -1.06 13.88 -3.49
N ALA A 55 -0.35 12.82 -3.07
CA ALA A 55 -0.39 11.53 -3.74
C ALA A 55 -1.76 10.86 -3.60
N VAL A 56 -2.34 10.85 -2.40
CA VAL A 56 -3.69 10.31 -2.16
C VAL A 56 -4.72 11.14 -2.93
N GLN A 57 -4.66 12.46 -2.82
CA GLN A 57 -5.62 13.35 -3.48
C GLN A 57 -5.67 13.11 -4.99
N ARG A 58 -4.51 12.94 -5.65
CA ARG A 58 -4.47 12.64 -7.10
C ARG A 58 -5.11 11.29 -7.46
N GLN A 59 -5.20 10.36 -6.53
CA GLN A 59 -5.81 9.04 -6.76
C GLN A 59 -7.31 9.02 -6.50
N LEU A 60 -7.88 10.10 -5.95
CA LEU A 60 -9.31 10.21 -5.68
C LEU A 60 -10.14 10.67 -6.88
N MET A 61 -9.52 10.98 -8.02
CA MET A 61 -10.23 11.25 -9.26
C MET A 61 -10.92 9.97 -9.72
N SER A 62 -12.23 9.89 -9.52
CA SER A 62 -13.00 8.69 -9.82
C SER A 62 -14.44 9.06 -10.15
N ASP A 63 -14.97 8.49 -11.23
CA ASP A 63 -16.37 8.53 -11.64
C ASP A 63 -17.15 7.31 -11.11
N VAL A 64 -16.53 6.49 -10.28
CA VAL A 64 -17.11 5.29 -9.66
C VAL A 64 -16.96 5.33 -8.14
N PRO A 65 -17.83 4.61 -7.40
CA PRO A 65 -17.66 4.46 -5.96
C PRO A 65 -16.31 3.85 -5.61
N TYR A 66 -15.65 4.41 -4.61
CA TYR A 66 -14.39 3.90 -4.10
C TYR A 66 -14.42 3.72 -2.58
N GLY A 67 -13.50 2.91 -2.08
CA GLY A 67 -13.32 2.66 -0.66
C GLY A 67 -11.85 2.63 -0.27
N VAL A 68 -11.59 2.27 0.97
CA VAL A 68 -10.23 2.10 1.52
C VAL A 68 -10.10 0.74 2.19
N LEU A 69 -8.94 0.11 2.04
CA LEU A 69 -8.57 -1.05 2.83
C LEU A 69 -7.98 -0.56 4.16
N LEU A 70 -8.52 -1.04 5.26
CA LEU A 70 -8.18 -0.56 6.60
C LEU A 70 -7.88 -1.75 7.51
N SER A 71 -6.60 -2.00 7.75
CA SER A 71 -6.13 -3.04 8.67
C SER A 71 -6.02 -2.58 10.13
N GLY A 72 -6.05 -1.25 10.37
CA GLY A 72 -5.78 -0.67 11.68
C GLY A 72 -4.30 -0.39 11.94
N GLY A 73 -3.39 -0.81 11.03
CA GLY A 73 -1.98 -0.42 11.05
C GLY A 73 -1.78 1.04 10.64
N LEU A 74 -0.57 1.56 10.87
CA LEU A 74 -0.23 2.97 10.62
C LEU A 74 -0.53 3.39 9.18
N ASP A 75 -0.02 2.64 8.21
CA ASP A 75 -0.05 3.01 6.79
C ASP A 75 -1.47 3.08 6.26
N SER A 76 -2.26 2.02 6.48
CA SER A 76 -3.67 1.98 6.08
C SER A 76 -4.50 3.06 6.77
N SER A 77 -4.19 3.38 8.03
CA SER A 77 -4.90 4.40 8.80
C SER A 77 -4.63 5.81 8.27
N VAL A 78 -3.37 6.11 7.95
CA VAL A 78 -2.98 7.42 7.38
C VAL A 78 -3.63 7.62 6.00
N ILE A 79 -3.54 6.65 5.10
CA ILE A 79 -4.18 6.71 3.79
C ILE A 79 -5.69 6.90 3.91
N SER A 80 -6.34 6.14 4.81
CA SER A 80 -7.78 6.24 5.05
C SER A 80 -8.20 7.60 5.59
N ALA A 81 -7.41 8.17 6.51
CA ALA A 81 -7.67 9.50 7.08
C ALA A 81 -7.55 10.60 6.02
N ILE A 82 -6.51 10.55 5.17
CA ILE A 82 -6.35 11.49 4.06
C ILE A 82 -7.49 11.33 3.06
N ALA A 83 -7.82 10.10 2.66
CA ALA A 83 -8.93 9.85 1.74
C ALA A 83 -10.26 10.41 2.30
N LYS A 84 -10.52 10.24 3.58
CA LYS A 84 -11.72 10.78 4.25
C LYS A 84 -11.78 12.30 4.22
N LYS A 85 -10.63 12.98 4.39
CA LYS A 85 -10.54 14.44 4.31
C LYS A 85 -11.09 15.00 2.99
N TYR A 86 -10.89 14.27 1.89
CA TYR A 86 -11.27 14.69 0.54
C TYR A 86 -12.51 14.00 -0.01
N ALA A 87 -13.03 12.96 0.62
CA ALA A 87 -14.12 12.13 0.08
C ALA A 87 -15.44 12.89 -0.17
N GLY A 88 -15.64 14.03 0.50
CA GLY A 88 -16.87 14.83 0.37
C GLY A 88 -16.92 15.73 -0.87
N LYS A 89 -15.82 15.93 -1.58
CA LYS A 89 -15.71 16.88 -2.70
C LYS A 89 -15.09 16.22 -3.93
N ARG A 90 -15.47 16.73 -5.09
CA ARG A 90 -14.91 16.29 -6.37
C ARG A 90 -13.60 17.00 -6.66
N ILE A 91 -12.55 16.23 -6.86
CA ILE A 91 -11.20 16.72 -7.14
C ILE A 91 -11.14 17.43 -8.52
N GLU A 92 -11.88 16.91 -9.52
CA GLU A 92 -11.89 17.43 -10.89
C GLU A 92 -12.48 18.84 -10.99
N THR A 93 -13.21 19.27 -9.96
CA THR A 93 -13.81 20.62 -9.89
C THR A 93 -13.12 21.52 -8.86
N ASP A 94 -11.84 21.30 -8.57
CA ASP A 94 -11.10 22.03 -7.52
C ASP A 94 -11.86 22.04 -6.17
N ASN A 95 -12.49 20.92 -5.83
CA ASN A 95 -13.28 20.74 -4.62
C ASN A 95 -14.52 21.67 -4.49
N LYS A 96 -15.00 22.24 -5.58
CA LYS A 96 -16.17 23.13 -5.57
C LYS A 96 -17.49 22.38 -5.61
N ALA A 97 -17.53 21.21 -6.26
CA ALA A 97 -18.71 20.38 -6.34
C ALA A 97 -18.65 19.24 -5.31
N ASP A 98 -19.81 18.83 -4.81
CA ASP A 98 -19.91 17.68 -3.93
C ASP A 98 -19.62 16.38 -4.68
N ALA A 99 -19.01 15.42 -3.99
CA ALA A 99 -18.77 14.11 -4.53
C ALA A 99 -20.08 13.36 -4.80
N TRP A 100 -20.11 12.56 -5.85
CA TRP A 100 -21.26 11.69 -6.12
C TRP A 100 -21.45 10.62 -5.05
N TRP A 101 -20.33 10.25 -4.37
CA TRP A 101 -20.26 9.23 -3.32
C TRP A 101 -19.58 9.83 -2.08
N PRO A 102 -20.29 10.69 -1.32
CA PRO A 102 -19.65 11.46 -0.24
C PRO A 102 -19.28 10.63 0.99
N GLN A 103 -19.81 9.41 1.08
CA GLN A 103 -19.54 8.49 2.19
C GLN A 103 -18.40 7.55 1.82
N LEU A 104 -17.31 7.62 2.58
CA LEU A 104 -16.18 6.72 2.40
C LEU A 104 -16.43 5.40 3.12
N HIS A 105 -16.35 4.32 2.38
CA HIS A 105 -16.42 2.95 2.88
C HIS A 105 -15.01 2.44 3.20
N SER A 106 -14.84 1.83 4.37
CA SER A 106 -13.60 1.15 4.75
C SER A 106 -13.85 -0.35 4.93
N PHE A 107 -12.84 -1.15 4.57
CA PHE A 107 -12.95 -2.61 4.54
C PHE A 107 -11.82 -3.24 5.30
N ALA A 108 -12.14 -4.22 6.14
CA ALA A 108 -11.19 -5.08 6.81
C ALA A 108 -11.63 -6.54 6.67
N VAL A 109 -10.67 -7.47 6.63
CA VAL A 109 -10.93 -8.90 6.53
C VAL A 109 -10.06 -9.65 7.54
N GLY A 110 -10.60 -10.68 8.16
CA GLY A 110 -9.85 -11.50 9.11
C GLY A 110 -10.67 -12.62 9.70
N LEU A 111 -10.02 -13.45 10.51
CA LEU A 111 -10.69 -14.42 11.32
C LEU A 111 -11.46 -13.70 12.46
N LYS A 112 -12.56 -14.28 12.88
CA LYS A 112 -13.38 -13.71 13.97
C LYS A 112 -12.52 -13.47 15.22
N GLY A 113 -12.51 -12.22 15.70
CA GLY A 113 -11.78 -11.83 16.89
C GLY A 113 -10.29 -11.50 16.66
N ALA A 114 -9.84 -11.45 15.41
CA ALA A 114 -8.48 -11.03 15.10
C ALA A 114 -8.20 -9.61 15.64
N PRO A 115 -7.01 -9.37 16.22
CA PRO A 115 -6.66 -8.07 16.82
C PRO A 115 -6.70 -6.93 15.79
N ASP A 116 -6.33 -7.19 14.56
CA ASP A 116 -6.34 -6.20 13.47
C ASP A 116 -7.76 -5.70 13.19
N LEU A 117 -8.77 -6.58 13.21
CA LEU A 117 -10.17 -6.17 13.02
C LEU A 117 -10.65 -5.23 14.13
N ILE A 118 -10.18 -5.46 15.36
CA ILE A 118 -10.50 -4.59 16.51
C ILE A 118 -9.91 -3.20 16.27
N LYS A 119 -8.63 -3.14 15.86
CA LYS A 119 -7.94 -1.88 15.57
C LYS A 119 -8.52 -1.16 14.35
N ALA A 120 -8.84 -1.89 13.29
CA ALA A 120 -9.50 -1.33 12.12
C ALA A 120 -10.83 -0.66 12.50
N ARG A 121 -11.62 -1.27 13.37
CA ARG A 121 -12.89 -0.71 13.86
C ARG A 121 -12.68 0.56 14.67
N GLU A 122 -11.70 0.58 15.58
CA GLU A 122 -11.35 1.77 16.36
C GLU A 122 -10.97 2.95 15.44
N VAL A 123 -10.10 2.70 14.47
CA VAL A 123 -9.69 3.71 13.49
C VAL A 123 -10.87 4.15 12.63
N ALA A 124 -11.68 3.23 12.14
CA ALA A 124 -12.86 3.54 11.32
C ALA A 124 -13.85 4.46 12.06
N GLN A 125 -14.08 4.20 13.34
CA GLN A 125 -14.91 5.06 14.20
C GLN A 125 -14.30 6.46 14.35
N TYR A 126 -12.99 6.52 14.56
CA TYR A 126 -12.29 7.79 14.74
C TYR A 126 -12.34 8.69 13.49
N ILE A 127 -12.09 8.11 12.32
CA ILE A 127 -12.09 8.86 11.04
C ILE A 127 -13.51 9.01 10.44
N GLY A 128 -14.50 8.30 10.95
CA GLY A 128 -15.89 8.40 10.52
C GLY A 128 -16.17 7.79 9.15
N THR A 129 -15.66 6.59 8.88
CA THR A 129 -15.98 5.80 7.68
C THR A 129 -17.14 4.85 7.93
N ILE A 130 -17.82 4.42 6.86
CA ILE A 130 -18.74 3.28 6.92
C ILE A 130 -17.90 2.01 6.87
N HIS A 131 -17.69 1.39 8.02
CA HIS A 131 -16.80 0.25 8.15
C HIS A 131 -17.49 -1.08 7.88
N HIS A 132 -16.84 -1.90 7.04
CA HIS A 132 -17.26 -3.25 6.71
C HIS A 132 -16.20 -4.24 7.19
N GLU A 133 -16.56 -5.03 8.18
CA GLU A 133 -15.72 -6.09 8.72
C GLU A 133 -16.15 -7.42 8.12
N ILE A 134 -15.26 -8.05 7.37
CA ILE A 134 -15.51 -9.31 6.71
C ILE A 134 -14.80 -10.41 7.51
N ASN A 135 -15.60 -11.24 8.16
CA ASN A 135 -15.12 -12.39 8.90
C ASN A 135 -15.21 -13.62 8.01
N TYR A 136 -14.17 -14.44 7.98
CA TYR A 136 -14.18 -15.74 7.32
C TYR A 136 -13.69 -16.82 8.26
N THR A 137 -14.05 -18.07 7.98
CA THR A 137 -13.59 -19.25 8.69
C THR A 137 -12.38 -19.86 8.00
N ILE A 138 -11.61 -20.66 8.75
CA ILE A 138 -10.49 -21.40 8.16
C ILE A 138 -10.98 -22.26 6.98
N GLN A 139 -12.17 -22.88 7.11
CA GLN A 139 -12.71 -23.72 6.04
C GLN A 139 -13.02 -22.89 4.78
N GLU A 140 -13.65 -21.74 4.91
CA GLU A 140 -13.91 -20.84 3.78
C GLU A 140 -12.61 -20.41 3.10
N GLY A 141 -11.55 -20.15 3.89
CA GLY A 141 -10.22 -19.87 3.36
C GLY A 141 -9.65 -21.04 2.57
N LEU A 142 -9.73 -22.26 3.11
CA LEU A 142 -9.26 -23.46 2.42
C LEU A 142 -10.05 -23.75 1.13
N ASP A 143 -11.34 -23.58 1.16
CA ASP A 143 -12.21 -23.80 -0.01
C ASP A 143 -11.92 -22.79 -1.13
N ALA A 144 -11.50 -21.58 -0.77
CA ALA A 144 -11.16 -20.53 -1.73
C ALA A 144 -9.81 -20.74 -2.45
N ILE A 145 -8.89 -21.56 -1.93
CA ILE A 145 -7.51 -21.69 -2.43
C ILE A 145 -7.47 -21.99 -3.93
N ARG A 146 -8.32 -22.89 -4.42
CA ARG A 146 -8.35 -23.24 -5.84
C ARG A 146 -8.65 -22.04 -6.72
N ASP A 147 -9.66 -21.27 -6.35
CA ASP A 147 -10.06 -20.06 -7.08
C ASP A 147 -8.98 -18.98 -6.97
N VAL A 148 -8.37 -18.84 -5.79
CA VAL A 148 -7.25 -17.91 -5.59
C VAL A 148 -6.12 -18.23 -6.54
N ILE A 149 -5.67 -19.48 -6.61
CA ILE A 149 -4.60 -19.92 -7.53
C ILE A 149 -4.97 -19.62 -8.99
N TYR A 150 -6.23 -19.86 -9.36
CA TYR A 150 -6.71 -19.57 -10.71
C TYR A 150 -6.61 -18.08 -11.04
N PHE A 151 -7.03 -17.19 -10.14
CA PHE A 151 -7.06 -15.76 -10.39
C PHE A 151 -5.70 -15.07 -10.28
N ILE A 152 -4.81 -15.57 -9.40
CA ILE A 152 -3.46 -15.00 -9.24
C ILE A 152 -2.42 -15.63 -10.17
N GLU A 153 -2.80 -16.67 -10.89
CA GLU A 153 -1.96 -17.41 -11.87
C GLU A 153 -0.63 -17.91 -11.30
N THR A 154 -0.56 -18.17 -10.00
CA THR A 154 0.61 -18.73 -9.31
C THR A 154 0.18 -19.68 -8.18
N TYR A 155 1.08 -20.58 -7.81
CA TYR A 155 0.91 -21.50 -6.68
C TYR A 155 1.98 -21.34 -5.60
N ASP A 156 2.67 -20.17 -5.59
CA ASP A 156 3.59 -19.85 -4.51
C ASP A 156 2.86 -19.74 -3.18
N VAL A 157 3.39 -20.40 -2.16
CA VAL A 157 2.73 -20.51 -0.85
C VAL A 157 2.48 -19.15 -0.23
N THR A 158 3.46 -18.26 -0.28
CA THR A 158 3.36 -16.94 0.33
C THR A 158 2.28 -16.10 -0.34
N THR A 159 2.26 -16.11 -1.68
CA THR A 159 1.27 -15.37 -2.45
C THR A 159 -0.13 -15.91 -2.24
N VAL A 160 -0.31 -17.23 -2.25
CA VAL A 160 -1.62 -17.86 -2.03
C VAL A 160 -2.15 -17.52 -0.63
N ARG A 161 -1.30 -17.61 0.40
CA ARG A 161 -1.64 -17.28 1.78
C ARG A 161 -2.11 -15.83 1.93
N ALA A 162 -1.36 -14.89 1.37
CA ALA A 162 -1.70 -13.47 1.43
C ALA A 162 -2.94 -13.11 0.60
N SER A 163 -3.10 -13.74 -0.57
CA SER A 163 -4.19 -13.44 -1.50
C SER A 163 -5.53 -14.03 -1.07
N THR A 164 -5.56 -15.10 -0.27
CA THR A 164 -6.81 -15.77 0.11
C THR A 164 -7.79 -14.83 0.86
N PRO A 165 -7.40 -14.13 1.94
CA PRO A 165 -8.29 -13.18 2.57
C PRO A 165 -8.66 -12.01 1.63
N MET A 166 -7.73 -11.56 0.80
CA MET A 166 -7.98 -10.47 -0.15
C MET A 166 -8.97 -10.88 -1.24
N TYR A 167 -8.95 -12.11 -1.69
CA TYR A 167 -9.93 -12.66 -2.62
C TYR A 167 -11.35 -12.65 -2.03
N LEU A 168 -11.49 -13.12 -0.79
CA LEU A 168 -12.77 -13.12 -0.08
C LEU A 168 -13.29 -11.69 0.13
N LEU A 169 -12.41 -10.78 0.52
CA LEU A 169 -12.70 -9.36 0.65
C LEU A 169 -13.14 -8.73 -0.67
N ALA A 170 -12.41 -8.98 -1.75
CA ALA A 170 -12.70 -8.43 -3.07
C ALA A 170 -14.08 -8.84 -3.60
N ARG A 171 -14.52 -10.07 -3.30
CA ARG A 171 -15.88 -10.53 -3.65
C ARG A 171 -16.96 -9.67 -2.99
N VAL A 172 -16.78 -9.34 -1.70
CA VAL A 172 -17.73 -8.49 -0.96
C VAL A 172 -17.70 -7.06 -1.52
N ILE A 173 -16.51 -6.47 -1.69
CA ILE A 173 -16.36 -5.12 -2.24
C ILE A 173 -17.04 -5.02 -3.62
N LYS A 174 -16.79 -6.00 -4.48
CA LYS A 174 -17.41 -6.07 -5.81
C LYS A 174 -18.93 -6.19 -5.73
N SER A 175 -19.49 -6.99 -4.82
CA SER A 175 -20.93 -7.13 -4.65
C SER A 175 -21.61 -5.84 -4.22
N MET A 176 -20.89 -4.94 -3.56
CA MET A 176 -21.36 -3.61 -3.17
C MET A 176 -21.27 -2.58 -4.30
N GLY A 177 -20.83 -2.96 -5.50
CA GLY A 177 -20.68 -2.07 -6.64
C GLY A 177 -19.46 -1.15 -6.57
N ILE A 178 -18.57 -1.33 -5.59
CA ILE A 178 -17.34 -0.56 -5.45
C ILE A 178 -16.32 -1.10 -6.45
N LYS A 179 -15.70 -0.21 -7.21
CA LYS A 179 -14.80 -0.55 -8.32
C LYS A 179 -13.33 -0.27 -8.03
N MET A 180 -13.06 0.59 -7.05
CA MET A 180 -11.72 1.01 -6.68
C MET A 180 -11.56 1.01 -5.16
N VAL A 181 -10.41 0.60 -4.69
CA VAL A 181 -10.01 0.77 -3.29
C VAL A 181 -8.59 1.34 -3.22
N LEU A 182 -8.36 2.19 -2.22
CA LEU A 182 -7.04 2.66 -1.84
C LEU A 182 -6.50 1.79 -0.72
N SER A 183 -5.21 1.55 -0.73
CA SER A 183 -4.52 0.79 0.31
C SER A 183 -3.24 1.49 0.76
N GLY A 184 -2.70 1.10 1.90
CA GLY A 184 -1.40 1.53 2.41
C GLY A 184 -0.21 0.73 1.84
N GLU A 185 -0.45 -0.17 0.89
CA GLU A 185 0.58 -1.01 0.30
C GLU A 185 1.70 -0.20 -0.35
N GLY A 186 2.93 -0.67 -0.23
CA GLY A 186 4.12 0.01 -0.72
C GLY A 186 4.83 0.89 0.31
N ALA A 187 4.23 1.13 1.47
CA ALA A 187 4.85 1.91 2.54
C ALA A 187 6.12 1.23 3.09
N ASP A 188 6.06 -0.07 3.35
CA ASP A 188 7.19 -0.85 3.85
C ASP A 188 8.38 -0.87 2.88
N GLU A 189 8.13 -0.88 1.58
CA GLU A 189 9.16 -0.82 0.55
C GLU A 189 9.85 0.55 0.52
N VAL A 190 9.07 1.62 0.68
CA VAL A 190 9.60 3.00 0.63
C VAL A 190 10.30 3.38 1.91
N PHE A 191 9.72 3.03 3.06
CA PHE A 191 10.22 3.44 4.37
C PHE A 191 11.02 2.35 5.10
N GLY A 192 11.18 1.18 4.50
CA GLY A 192 11.95 0.07 5.08
C GLY A 192 11.28 -0.54 6.31
N GLY A 193 9.96 -0.68 6.28
CA GLY A 193 9.16 -1.14 7.41
C GLY A 193 9.30 -2.64 7.74
N TYR A 194 9.72 -3.47 6.78
CA TYR A 194 9.89 -4.89 7.03
C TYR A 194 10.99 -5.21 8.02
N LEU A 195 10.77 -6.19 8.89
CA LEU A 195 11.70 -6.58 9.94
C LEU A 195 13.11 -6.94 9.43
N TYR A 196 13.23 -7.51 8.23
CA TYR A 196 14.56 -7.83 7.69
C TYR A 196 15.42 -6.59 7.41
N PHE A 197 14.83 -5.42 7.17
CA PHE A 197 15.56 -4.17 7.03
C PHE A 197 16.23 -3.77 8.36
N HIS A 198 15.59 -4.07 9.49
CA HIS A 198 16.13 -3.77 10.82
C HIS A 198 17.37 -4.60 11.18
N LYS A 199 17.68 -5.64 10.40
CA LYS A 199 18.92 -6.43 10.54
C LYS A 199 20.10 -5.82 9.80
N ALA A 200 19.93 -4.69 9.14
CA ALA A 200 21.03 -4.01 8.47
C ALA A 200 22.11 -3.58 9.49
N PRO A 201 23.40 -3.89 9.24
CA PRO A 201 24.48 -3.63 10.20
C PRO A 201 24.78 -2.14 10.38
N THR A 202 24.43 -1.33 9.39
CA THR A 202 24.64 0.13 9.41
C THR A 202 23.48 0.87 8.73
N PRO A 203 23.23 2.15 9.05
CA PRO A 203 22.25 2.98 8.34
C PRO A 203 22.52 3.05 6.83
N GLN A 204 23.79 3.04 6.44
CA GLN A 204 24.16 3.01 5.02
C GLN A 204 23.71 1.70 4.35
N ALA A 205 23.98 0.55 4.96
CA ALA A 205 23.53 -0.75 4.43
C ALA A 205 21.99 -0.83 4.33
N PHE A 206 21.29 -0.29 5.31
CA PHE A 206 19.83 -0.16 5.30
C PHE A 206 19.36 0.64 4.07
N HIS A 207 19.92 1.81 3.85
CA HIS A 207 19.56 2.66 2.71
C HIS A 207 19.88 2.00 1.38
N GLU A 208 21.09 1.46 1.23
CA GLU A 208 21.53 0.79 -0.02
C GLU A 208 20.60 -0.37 -0.38
N GLU A 209 20.18 -1.17 0.60
CA GLU A 209 19.26 -2.28 0.36
C GLU A 209 17.86 -1.79 0.01
N THR A 210 17.34 -0.76 0.67
CA THR A 210 16.05 -0.15 0.35
C THR A 210 16.05 0.37 -1.08
N VAL A 211 17.05 1.15 -1.46
CA VAL A 211 17.22 1.68 -2.82
C VAL A 211 17.34 0.56 -3.84
N ARG A 212 18.15 -0.47 -3.54
CA ARG A 212 18.32 -1.63 -4.41
C ARG A 212 16.98 -2.35 -4.67
N LYS A 213 16.16 -2.51 -3.64
CA LYS A 213 14.84 -3.14 -3.80
C LYS A 213 13.87 -2.27 -4.59
N LEU A 214 13.76 -1.00 -4.26
CA LEU A 214 12.90 -0.05 -4.99
C LEU A 214 13.27 0.03 -6.48
N SER A 215 14.56 0.07 -6.80
CA SER A 215 15.02 0.13 -8.19
C SER A 215 14.73 -1.13 -9.01
N LYS A 216 14.44 -2.25 -8.35
CA LYS A 216 14.21 -3.57 -8.96
C LYS A 216 12.81 -4.13 -8.73
N LEU A 217 11.87 -3.33 -8.21
CA LEU A 217 10.50 -3.80 -7.94
C LEU A 217 9.88 -4.46 -9.18
N TYR A 218 10.06 -3.87 -10.35
CA TYR A 218 9.55 -4.42 -11.62
C TYR A 218 10.12 -5.81 -11.97
N LEU A 219 11.31 -6.16 -11.50
CA LEU A 219 11.89 -7.49 -11.70
C LEU A 219 11.30 -8.52 -10.73
N TYR A 220 10.88 -8.09 -9.56
CA TYR A 220 10.25 -8.97 -8.61
C TYR A 220 8.88 -9.44 -9.10
N ASP A 221 8.15 -8.59 -9.81
CA ASP A 221 6.92 -8.97 -10.50
C ASP A 221 7.15 -10.00 -11.60
N CYS A 222 8.16 -9.80 -12.43
CA CYS A 222 8.41 -10.68 -13.57
C CYS A 222 9.08 -12.00 -13.20
N LEU A 223 9.99 -11.98 -12.20
CA LEU A 223 10.79 -13.15 -11.82
C LEU A 223 10.21 -13.89 -10.59
N ARG A 224 9.41 -13.20 -9.82
CA ARG A 224 8.80 -13.67 -8.58
C ARG A 224 7.53 -12.86 -8.35
N ALA A 225 6.57 -12.98 -9.27
CA ALA A 225 5.25 -12.35 -9.15
C ALA A 225 4.67 -12.48 -7.75
N ASN A 226 4.90 -13.64 -7.16
CA ASN A 226 4.65 -14.00 -5.78
C ASN A 226 5.33 -13.10 -4.76
N LYS A 227 6.53 -12.59 -5.01
CA LYS A 227 7.20 -11.71 -4.03
C LYS A 227 6.75 -10.26 -4.14
N SER A 228 6.38 -9.79 -5.30
CA SER A 228 5.79 -8.46 -5.44
C SER A 228 4.35 -8.41 -4.99
N LEU A 229 3.55 -9.42 -5.35
CA LEU A 229 2.21 -9.57 -4.80
C LEU A 229 2.25 -9.89 -3.30
N ALA A 230 3.21 -10.68 -2.84
CA ALA A 230 3.44 -10.88 -1.43
C ALA A 230 3.95 -9.61 -0.74
N CYS A 231 4.78 -8.78 -1.37
CA CYS A 231 5.12 -7.46 -0.84
C CYS A 231 3.94 -6.50 -0.86
N LEU A 232 3.06 -6.60 -1.85
CA LEU A 232 1.85 -5.79 -1.94
C LEU A 232 0.71 -6.30 -1.05
N LEU A 233 0.74 -7.59 -0.70
CA LEU A 233 -0.28 -8.26 0.11
C LEU A 233 0.26 -8.74 1.47
N TYR A 234 1.52 -8.45 1.76
CA TYR A 234 2.18 -8.91 2.97
C TYR A 234 1.75 -8.07 4.16
N THR A 235 0.97 -8.64 5.03
CA THR A 235 0.84 -8.10 6.38
C THR A 235 2.13 -8.40 7.15
N SER A 236 2.52 -7.51 8.05
CA SER A 236 3.73 -7.58 8.87
C SER A 236 3.94 -8.92 9.59
N ASP A 237 2.88 -9.67 9.80
CA ASP A 237 2.89 -10.95 10.51
C ASP A 237 3.51 -12.10 9.73
N ALA A 238 3.70 -11.95 8.43
CA ALA A 238 4.30 -12.98 7.60
C ALA A 238 5.84 -12.91 7.56
N ALA A 239 6.43 -11.86 8.15
CA ALA A 239 7.88 -11.70 8.24
C ALA A 239 8.49 -12.35 9.48
N ASP A 240 7.66 -12.84 10.41
CA ASP A 240 8.08 -13.41 11.70
C ASP A 240 8.28 -14.94 11.65
N GLU A 241 8.11 -15.58 10.51
CA GLU A 241 8.50 -16.95 10.20
C GLU A 241 9.63 -16.93 9.14
#